data_e80f6de9c8c3c9c0549aea1cd2c9d1a4
#
_entry.id   e80f6de9c8c3c9c0549aea1cd2c9d1a4
#
_cell.length_a   1.000
_cell.length_b   1.000
_cell.length_c   1.000
_cell.angle_alpha   90.00
_cell.angle_beta   90.00
_cell.angle_gamma   90.00
#
_symmetry.space_group_name_H-M   'P 1'
#
loop_
_entity.id
_entity.type
_entity.pdbx_description
1 polymer ?
#
loop_
_entity_poly.entity_id
_entity_poly.type
_entity_poly.pdbx_seq_one_letter_code
_entity_poly.pdbx_strand_id
1 'polypeptide(L)'
;MKAIQTRYLGPTNYKGARIKAWADGWGSKTISYPHEYNAEKAHYCAAKALIDSNIAKCEREGSKFYADYPTISGGLPNGDWCFCYADSILQ
;
A
#
# COMPACT_ATOMS: atom_id res chain seq x y z
N MET A 1 8.05 10.98 8.24
CA MET A 1 7.98 10.05 7.09
C MET A 1 6.72 9.21 7.21
N LYS A 2 6.02 8.98 6.11
CA LYS A 2 4.82 8.16 6.13
C LYS A 2 5.13 6.68 6.05
N ALA A 3 4.28 5.87 6.68
CA ALA A 3 4.29 4.43 6.50
C ALA A 3 2.96 4.01 5.89
N ILE A 4 2.99 3.08 4.96
CA ILE A 4 1.80 2.53 4.34
C ILE A 4 1.54 1.17 4.98
N GLN A 5 0.33 1.01 5.53
CA GLN A 5 -0.08 -0.27 6.10
C GLN A 5 -0.96 -1.01 5.11
N THR A 6 -0.80 -2.32 5.02
CA THR A 6 -1.63 -3.15 4.15
C THR A 6 -2.24 -4.29 4.93
N ARG A 7 -3.45 -4.68 4.56
CA ARG A 7 -4.19 -5.75 5.23
C ARG A 7 -4.83 -6.68 4.21
N TYR A 8 -4.66 -7.98 4.44
CA TYR A 8 -5.33 -9.01 3.67
C TYR A 8 -6.82 -9.05 4.04
N LEU A 9 -7.68 -9.04 3.01
CA LEU A 9 -9.12 -9.20 3.17
C LEU A 9 -9.51 -10.51 2.53
N GLY A 10 -9.97 -11.45 3.34
CA GLY A 10 -10.35 -12.77 2.86
C GLY A 10 -11.52 -12.74 1.87
N PRO A 11 -11.71 -13.81 1.10
CA PRO A 11 -12.81 -13.87 0.15
C PRO A 11 -14.15 -13.92 0.88
N THR A 12 -15.17 -13.31 0.25
CA THR A 12 -16.56 -13.36 0.72
C THR A 12 -17.41 -14.05 -0.33
N ASN A 13 -18.72 -14.18 -0.06
CA ASN A 13 -19.64 -14.77 -1.04
C ASN A 13 -19.75 -13.93 -2.33
N TYR A 14 -19.34 -12.67 -2.28
CA TYR A 14 -19.50 -11.73 -3.40
C TYR A 14 -18.18 -11.23 -3.96
N LYS A 15 -17.09 -11.35 -3.21
CA LYS A 15 -15.78 -10.80 -3.61
C LYS A 15 -14.68 -11.79 -3.29
N GLY A 16 -13.70 -11.89 -4.17
CA GLY A 16 -12.51 -12.69 -3.94
C GLY A 16 -11.56 -12.04 -2.93
N ALA A 17 -10.44 -12.71 -2.70
CA ALA A 17 -9.41 -12.18 -1.80
C ALA A 17 -8.87 -10.85 -2.31
N ARG A 18 -8.61 -9.92 -1.40
CA ARG A 18 -8.18 -8.56 -1.71
C ARG A 18 -7.14 -8.11 -0.70
N ILE A 19 -6.41 -7.04 -1.03
CA ILE A 19 -5.52 -6.38 -0.10
C ILE A 19 -5.87 -4.89 -0.09
N LYS A 20 -6.04 -4.32 1.11
CA LYS A 20 -6.27 -2.90 1.29
C LYS A 20 -4.99 -2.24 1.78
N ALA A 21 -4.62 -1.12 1.16
CA ALA A 21 -3.49 -0.29 1.58
C ALA A 21 -4.02 1.08 1.99
N TRP A 22 -3.45 1.64 3.05
CA TRP A 22 -3.81 2.99 3.50
C TRP A 22 -2.62 3.66 4.18
N ALA A 23 -2.66 4.99 4.19
CA ALA A 23 -1.68 5.80 4.89
C ALA A 23 -2.35 7.11 5.31
N ASP A 24 -1.87 7.69 6.40
CA ASP A 24 -2.43 8.93 6.92
C ASP A 24 -2.31 10.04 5.88
N GLY A 25 -3.45 10.67 5.56
CA GLY A 25 -3.51 11.74 4.57
C GLY A 25 -3.51 11.28 3.11
N TRP A 26 -3.31 9.98 2.84
CA TRP A 26 -3.27 9.45 1.48
C TRP A 26 -4.52 8.64 1.10
N GLY A 27 -5.45 8.48 2.04
CA GLY A 27 -6.64 7.67 1.79
C GLY A 27 -6.33 6.17 1.77
N SER A 28 -7.11 5.44 0.99
CA SER A 28 -6.92 3.99 0.89
C SER A 28 -7.15 3.51 -0.54
N LYS A 29 -6.59 2.35 -0.84
CA LYS A 29 -6.79 1.66 -2.12
C LYS A 29 -6.86 0.17 -1.88
N THR A 30 -7.83 -0.49 -2.47
CA THR A 30 -8.00 -1.94 -2.39
C THR A 30 -7.76 -2.55 -3.75
N ILE A 31 -6.97 -3.62 -3.81
CA ILE A 31 -6.70 -4.35 -5.06
C ILE A 31 -7.09 -5.81 -4.90
N SER A 32 -7.31 -6.49 -6.01
CA SER A 32 -7.47 -7.95 -6.02
C SER A 32 -6.14 -8.59 -5.63
N TYR A 33 -6.19 -9.71 -4.92
CA TYR A 33 -4.99 -10.39 -4.48
C TYR A 33 -4.21 -10.96 -5.70
N PRO A 34 -2.96 -10.56 -5.90
CA PRO A 34 -2.14 -11.07 -7.01
C PRO A 34 -1.55 -12.43 -6.63
N HIS A 35 -2.26 -13.50 -6.97
CA HIS A 35 -1.91 -14.86 -6.54
C HIS A 35 -0.57 -15.37 -7.08
N GLU A 36 -0.04 -14.76 -8.14
CA GLU A 36 1.26 -15.13 -8.70
C GLU A 36 2.45 -14.69 -7.85
N TYR A 37 2.24 -13.88 -6.83
CA TYR A 37 3.31 -13.36 -5.99
C TYR A 37 3.22 -13.92 -4.57
N ASN A 38 4.36 -13.90 -3.85
CA ASN A 38 4.36 -14.21 -2.42
C ASN A 38 3.66 -13.09 -1.64
N ALA A 39 3.43 -13.33 -0.33
CA ALA A 39 2.67 -12.38 0.49
C ALA A 39 3.31 -10.99 0.53
N GLU A 40 4.62 -10.88 0.72
CA GLU A 40 5.30 -9.59 0.78
C GLU A 40 5.10 -8.81 -0.51
N LYS A 41 5.34 -9.44 -1.66
CA LYS A 41 5.21 -8.78 -2.96
C LYS A 41 3.76 -8.44 -3.26
N ALA A 42 2.82 -9.29 -2.87
CA ALA A 42 1.39 -9.02 -3.05
C ALA A 42 0.97 -7.77 -2.27
N HIS A 43 1.39 -7.67 -1.01
CA HIS A 43 1.11 -6.47 -0.19
C HIS A 43 1.82 -5.24 -0.74
N TYR A 44 3.04 -5.40 -1.26
CA TYR A 44 3.75 -4.30 -1.90
C TYR A 44 3.00 -3.76 -3.11
N CYS A 45 2.37 -4.63 -3.90
CA CYS A 45 1.54 -4.20 -5.04
C CYS A 45 0.38 -3.30 -4.58
N ALA A 46 -0.23 -3.61 -3.43
CA ALA A 46 -1.29 -2.76 -2.87
C ALA A 46 -0.73 -1.40 -2.45
N ALA A 47 0.44 -1.36 -1.82
CA ALA A 47 1.08 -0.11 -1.43
C ALA A 47 1.40 0.76 -2.65
N LYS A 48 1.93 0.15 -3.72
CA LYS A 48 2.21 0.87 -4.98
C LYS A 48 0.93 1.40 -5.61
N ALA A 49 -0.16 0.61 -5.56
CA ALA A 49 -1.44 1.04 -6.11
C ALA A 49 -1.98 2.27 -5.38
N LEU A 50 -1.78 2.35 -4.07
CA LEU A 50 -2.17 3.53 -3.29
C LEU A 50 -1.40 4.77 -3.76
N ILE A 51 -0.09 4.65 -3.96
CA ILE A 51 0.75 5.76 -4.43
C ILE A 51 0.33 6.16 -5.84
N ASP A 52 0.15 5.21 -6.74
CA ASP A 52 -0.26 5.50 -8.13
C ASP A 52 -1.61 6.19 -8.18
N SER A 53 -2.54 5.80 -7.30
CA SER A 53 -3.85 6.44 -7.19
C SER A 53 -3.72 7.91 -6.78
N ASN A 54 -2.83 8.21 -5.85
CA ASN A 54 -2.60 9.59 -5.42
C ASN A 54 -1.90 10.42 -6.48
N ILE A 55 -0.96 9.82 -7.23
CA ILE A 55 -0.32 10.50 -8.35
C ILE A 55 -1.37 10.89 -9.40
N ALA A 56 -2.22 9.97 -9.79
CA ALA A 56 -3.25 10.23 -10.78
C ALA A 56 -4.24 11.30 -10.31
N LYS A 57 -4.62 11.26 -9.02
CA LYS A 57 -5.51 12.26 -8.43
C LYS A 57 -4.87 13.65 -8.47
N CYS A 58 -3.61 13.78 -8.09
CA CYS A 58 -2.92 15.06 -8.08
C CYS A 58 -2.75 15.61 -9.50
N GLU A 59 -2.47 14.77 -10.47
CA GLU A 59 -2.37 15.20 -11.87
C GLU A 59 -3.69 15.79 -12.36
N ARG A 60 -4.82 15.15 -12.01
CA ARG A 60 -6.14 15.66 -12.39
C ARG A 60 -6.46 17.01 -11.75
N GLU A 61 -5.93 17.26 -10.58
CA GLU A 61 -6.15 18.50 -9.82
C GLU A 61 -5.12 19.58 -10.15
N GLY A 62 -4.15 19.28 -11.03
CA GLY A 62 -3.11 20.22 -11.43
C GLY A 62 -2.01 20.38 -10.39
N SER A 63 -1.93 19.49 -9.42
CA SER A 63 -0.88 19.50 -8.40
C SER A 63 0.08 18.33 -8.59
N LYS A 64 1.11 18.24 -7.76
CA LYS A 64 2.08 17.16 -7.82
C LYS A 64 2.07 16.36 -6.52
N PHE A 65 2.23 15.05 -6.66
CA PHE A 65 2.37 14.15 -5.53
C PHE A 65 3.85 13.72 -5.45
N TYR A 66 4.51 14.13 -4.37
CA TYR A 66 5.94 13.88 -4.19
C TYR A 66 6.15 12.70 -3.25
N ALA A 67 6.07 11.50 -3.80
CA ALA A 67 6.38 10.31 -3.02
C ALA A 67 6.97 9.25 -3.93
N ASP A 68 8.04 8.63 -3.48
CA ASP A 68 8.63 7.48 -4.15
C ASP A 68 7.93 6.21 -3.66
N TYR A 69 8.20 5.09 -4.32
CA TYR A 69 7.73 3.80 -3.83
C TYR A 69 8.54 3.41 -2.60
N PRO A 70 7.91 2.78 -1.60
CA PRO A 70 8.61 2.35 -0.40
C PRO A 70 9.65 1.26 -0.70
N THR A 71 10.73 1.24 0.08
CA THR A 71 11.85 0.32 -0.14
C THR A 71 12.09 -0.62 1.03
N ILE A 72 11.42 -0.41 2.16
CA ILE A 72 11.54 -1.24 3.35
C ILE A 72 10.17 -1.79 3.71
N SER A 73 10.10 -3.07 4.04
CA SER A 73 8.86 -3.70 4.46
C SER A 73 9.06 -4.45 5.77
N GLY A 74 7.97 -4.65 6.50
CA GLY A 74 7.98 -5.45 7.71
C GLY A 74 6.59 -5.97 8.01
N GLY A 75 6.51 -7.17 8.55
CA GLY A 75 5.25 -7.75 9.00
C GLY A 75 4.89 -7.21 10.38
N LEU A 76 3.60 -7.01 10.61
CA LEU A 76 3.07 -6.57 11.90
C LEU A 76 2.52 -7.79 12.67
N PRO A 77 2.46 -7.69 14.01
CA PRO A 77 2.00 -8.84 14.81
C PRO A 77 0.61 -9.35 14.48
N ASN A 78 -0.25 -8.50 13.93
CA ASN A 78 -1.62 -8.88 13.55
C ASN A 78 -1.73 -9.48 12.13
N GLY A 79 -0.59 -9.70 11.45
CA GLY A 79 -0.57 -10.22 10.10
C GLY A 79 -0.58 -9.17 9.00
N ASP A 80 -0.75 -7.91 9.35
CA ASP A 80 -0.64 -6.82 8.39
C ASP A 80 0.82 -6.58 8.01
N TRP A 81 1.03 -5.85 6.91
CA TRP A 81 2.36 -5.43 6.48
C TRP A 81 2.48 -3.92 6.53
N CYS A 82 3.69 -3.44 6.75
CA CYS A 82 4.00 -2.01 6.77
C CYS A 82 5.13 -1.74 5.80
N PHE A 83 4.99 -0.69 4.99
CA PHE A 83 5.98 -0.30 3.98
C PHE A 83 6.46 1.11 4.28
N CYS A 84 7.76 1.28 4.38
CA CYS A 84 8.41 2.53 4.77
C CYS A 84 9.48 2.91 3.77
N TYR A 85 10.09 4.06 4.00
CA TYR A 85 11.12 4.60 3.12
C TYR A 85 12.49 4.50 3.78
N ALA A 86 13.50 4.10 2.99
CA ALA A 86 14.84 3.81 3.49
C ALA A 86 15.56 5.04 4.06
N ASP A 87 15.16 6.24 3.67
CA ASP A 87 15.77 7.48 4.15
C ASP A 87 15.20 7.96 5.48
N SER A 88 14.28 7.21 6.09
CA SER A 88 13.78 7.46 7.44
C SER A 88 14.82 6.97 8.46
N ILE A 89 15.43 7.89 9.17
CA ILE A 89 16.48 7.58 10.15
C ILE A 89 15.94 7.83 11.55
N LEU A 90 16.02 6.80 12.38
CA LEU A 90 15.73 6.92 13.81
C LEU A 90 17.02 7.22 14.56
N GLN A 91 16.99 8.27 15.38
CA GLN A 91 18.12 8.67 16.18
C GLN A 91 17.74 8.86 17.63
#